data_c1b04971b9683831accc7255552d05af
#
_entry.id   c1b04971b9683831accc7255552d05af
#
_cell.length_a   1.000
_cell.length_b   1.000
_cell.length_c   1.000
_cell.angle_alpha   90.00
_cell.angle_beta   90.00
_cell.angle_gamma   90.00
#
_symmetry.space_group_name_H-M   'P 1'
#
loop_
_entity.id
_entity.type
_entity.pdbx_description
1 polymer ?
#
loop_
_entity_poly.entity_id
_entity_poly.type
_entity_poly.pdbx_seq_one_letter_code
_entity_poly.pdbx_strand_id
1 'polypeptide(L)'
;KVRKPMTLPEIVKATGKTAEELEPLLYKMSCVGLLEYNWENPRREKQYVLPMFVPGSAEFFNMNKQQIAEHPEVTAFFERMTFLPLEHITAMVPPGGAGIGMHVIPVEKAIETENQSLDIEHISHWLKKYEGKYAAGPCSCRMSRAAMGEGCGDDPDDWCIGVGDMADYLVETHKGHYITYDEVMQILQKAEDNGFVHQITNIDGENKIFAICNCNVNVCNALRTSQLFNTPNMSRSAYVAKVEKENCVACGRCVEYCPAGAVK
;
A
#
# COMPACT_ATOMS: atom_id res chain seq x y z
N LYS A 1 -0.77 23.64 6.12
CA LYS A 1 -1.64 23.67 7.34
C LYS A 1 -2.67 22.53 7.40
N VAL A 2 -2.69 21.63 6.47
CA VAL A 2 -3.89 20.83 6.19
C VAL A 2 -3.93 19.45 6.85
N ARG A 3 -2.86 19.00 7.51
CA ARG A 3 -2.79 17.63 8.03
C ARG A 3 -2.13 17.52 9.40
N LYS A 4 -2.42 18.45 10.27
CA LYS A 4 -1.99 18.30 11.66
C LYS A 4 -2.88 17.24 12.32
N PRO A 5 -2.32 16.13 12.81
CA PRO A 5 -3.08 15.21 13.63
C PRO A 5 -3.69 15.91 14.84
N MET A 6 -4.91 15.55 15.20
CA MET A 6 -5.62 16.09 16.34
C MET A 6 -6.20 14.98 17.20
N THR A 7 -6.02 15.10 18.51
CA THR A 7 -6.67 14.23 19.49
C THR A 7 -8.14 14.61 19.66
N LEU A 8 -8.96 13.71 20.22
CA LEU A 8 -10.36 14.00 20.49
C LEU A 8 -10.56 15.29 21.31
N PRO A 9 -9.82 15.55 22.41
CA PRO A 9 -9.94 16.82 23.14
C PRO A 9 -9.63 18.06 22.31
N GLU A 10 -8.66 17.97 21.39
CA GLU A 10 -8.34 19.09 20.48
C GLU A 10 -9.46 19.33 19.47
N ILE A 11 -10.11 18.26 18.97
CA ILE A 11 -11.26 18.37 18.06
C ILE A 11 -12.48 18.95 18.79
N VAL A 12 -12.75 18.49 20.02
CA VAL A 12 -13.79 19.07 20.90
C VAL A 12 -13.59 20.58 21.03
N LYS A 13 -12.38 21.00 21.38
CA LYS A 13 -12.04 22.43 21.51
C LYS A 13 -12.18 23.19 20.20
N ALA A 14 -11.83 22.60 19.09
CA ALA A 14 -11.87 23.24 17.77
C ALA A 14 -13.29 23.39 17.22
N THR A 15 -14.19 22.45 17.55
CA THR A 15 -15.54 22.37 16.99
C THR A 15 -16.62 22.90 17.93
N GLY A 16 -16.36 22.96 19.24
CA GLY A 16 -17.34 23.28 20.27
C GLY A 16 -18.38 22.17 20.52
N LYS A 17 -18.19 20.98 19.93
CA LYS A 17 -19.03 19.78 20.13
C LYS A 17 -18.53 19.00 21.33
N THR A 18 -19.38 18.11 21.87
CA THR A 18 -18.99 17.21 22.97
C THR A 18 -18.25 15.99 22.45
N ALA A 19 -17.54 15.30 23.33
CA ALA A 19 -16.86 14.05 22.98
C ALA A 19 -17.86 12.96 22.54
N GLU A 20 -18.99 12.88 23.24
CA GLU A 20 -20.07 11.93 22.96
C GLU A 20 -20.70 12.11 21.57
N GLU A 21 -20.75 13.35 21.07
CA GLU A 21 -21.20 13.64 19.70
C GLU A 21 -20.13 13.29 18.66
N LEU A 22 -18.87 13.52 19.00
CA LEU A 22 -17.76 13.40 18.04
C LEU A 22 -17.27 11.96 17.87
N GLU A 23 -17.16 11.17 18.93
CA GLU A 23 -16.61 9.82 18.85
C GLU A 23 -17.30 8.92 17.80
N PRO A 24 -18.65 8.81 17.78
CA PRO A 24 -19.32 8.00 16.77
C PRO A 24 -19.15 8.56 15.35
N LEU A 25 -19.09 9.88 15.21
CA LEU A 25 -18.89 10.53 13.92
C LEU A 25 -17.46 10.27 13.39
N LEU A 26 -16.44 10.48 14.20
CA LEU A 26 -15.04 10.24 13.85
C LEU A 26 -14.81 8.77 13.50
N TYR A 27 -15.38 7.86 14.27
CA TYR A 27 -15.33 6.42 13.98
C TYR A 27 -15.98 6.10 12.63
N LYS A 28 -17.19 6.59 12.36
CA LYS A 28 -17.87 6.41 11.08
C LYS A 28 -17.05 6.96 9.91
N MET A 29 -16.47 8.16 10.07
CA MET A 29 -15.59 8.75 9.05
C MET A 29 -14.35 7.91 8.81
N SER A 30 -13.81 7.26 9.84
CA SER A 30 -12.66 6.34 9.70
C SER A 30 -13.05 5.04 8.99
N CYS A 31 -14.24 4.50 9.27
CA CYS A 31 -14.75 3.30 8.58
C CYS A 31 -14.89 3.50 7.07
N VAL A 32 -15.30 4.70 6.64
CA VAL A 32 -15.46 5.04 5.20
C VAL A 32 -14.19 5.64 4.56
N GLY A 33 -13.07 5.68 5.27
CA GLY A 33 -11.79 6.15 4.75
C GLY A 33 -11.62 7.66 4.64
N LEU A 34 -12.50 8.46 5.24
CA LEU A 34 -12.39 9.92 5.28
C LEU A 34 -11.44 10.41 6.37
N LEU A 35 -11.16 9.59 7.35
CA LEU A 35 -10.16 9.83 8.39
C LEU A 35 -9.30 8.58 8.56
N GLU A 36 -8.05 8.79 8.86
CA GLU A 36 -7.18 7.78 9.47
C GLU A 36 -6.84 8.20 10.89
N TYR A 37 -6.34 7.28 11.70
CA TYR A 37 -5.83 7.59 13.03
C TYR A 37 -4.65 6.69 13.38
N ASN A 38 -3.86 7.20 14.29
CA ASN A 38 -2.70 6.51 14.86
C ASN A 38 -2.50 6.97 16.32
N TRP A 39 -1.50 6.42 16.98
CA TRP A 39 -1.11 6.79 18.34
C TRP A 39 0.31 7.36 18.39
N GLU A 40 0.74 8.01 17.33
CA GLU A 40 2.11 8.48 17.12
C GLU A 40 2.41 9.82 17.78
N ASN A 41 1.96 9.99 19.01
CA ASN A 41 2.32 11.12 19.84
C ASN A 41 2.95 10.65 21.15
N PRO A 42 3.67 11.51 21.90
CA PRO A 42 4.36 11.12 23.11
C PRO A 42 3.47 10.50 24.19
N ARG A 43 2.17 10.80 24.17
CA ARG A 43 1.20 10.26 25.13
C ARG A 43 0.53 8.99 24.66
N ARG A 44 0.80 8.54 23.44
CA ARG A 44 0.12 7.40 22.81
C ARG A 44 -1.41 7.53 22.84
N GLU A 45 -1.91 8.76 22.69
CA GLU A 45 -3.33 9.06 22.55
C GLU A 45 -3.75 8.91 21.10
N LYS A 46 -4.97 8.39 20.86
CA LYS A 46 -5.54 8.30 19.51
C LYS A 46 -5.65 9.71 18.91
N GLN A 47 -5.04 9.92 17.76
CA GLN A 47 -5.11 11.17 17.01
C GLN A 47 -5.59 10.92 15.60
N TYR A 48 -6.46 11.78 15.12
CA TYR A 48 -7.10 11.69 13.81
C TYR A 48 -6.41 12.63 12.82
N VAL A 49 -6.29 12.19 11.57
CA VAL A 49 -5.70 12.97 10.49
C VAL A 49 -6.50 12.75 9.20
N LEU A 50 -6.55 13.77 8.36
CA LEU A 50 -7.09 13.63 7.02
C LEU A 50 -6.06 12.85 6.17
N PRO A 51 -6.41 11.68 5.64
CA PRO A 51 -5.51 10.95 4.76
C PRO A 51 -5.26 11.72 3.46
N MET A 52 -4.23 11.33 2.74
CA MET A 52 -4.08 11.74 1.35
C MET A 52 -5.21 11.13 0.51
N PHE A 53 -5.41 11.64 -0.69
CA PHE A 53 -6.37 11.03 -1.59
C PHE A 53 -5.86 9.66 -2.07
N VAL A 54 -4.60 9.60 -2.51
CA VAL A 54 -3.89 8.39 -2.96
C VAL A 54 -2.40 8.52 -2.60
N PRO A 55 -1.81 7.54 -1.92
CA PRO A 55 -2.46 6.51 -1.12
C PRO A 55 -3.16 7.10 0.10
N GLY A 56 -4.36 6.63 0.41
CA GLY A 56 -5.12 7.12 1.56
C GLY A 56 -6.63 6.91 1.41
N SER A 57 -7.43 7.98 1.28
CA SER A 57 -8.90 7.89 1.28
C SER A 57 -9.46 6.89 0.27
N ALA A 58 -8.91 6.87 -0.95
CA ALA A 58 -9.35 5.94 -2.00
C ALA A 58 -9.07 4.48 -1.63
N GLU A 59 -7.89 4.20 -1.10
CA GLU A 59 -7.52 2.87 -0.63
C GLU A 59 -8.39 2.44 0.54
N PHE A 60 -8.53 3.29 1.55
CA PHE A 60 -9.28 2.96 2.76
C PHE A 60 -10.77 2.75 2.51
N PHE A 61 -11.37 3.46 1.56
CA PHE A 61 -12.73 3.18 1.13
C PHE A 61 -12.82 1.83 0.43
N ASN A 62 -11.95 1.58 -0.54
CA ASN A 62 -11.96 0.38 -1.36
C ASN A 62 -11.49 -0.90 -0.64
N MET A 63 -10.94 -0.80 0.57
CA MET A 63 -10.67 -1.95 1.44
C MET A 63 -11.88 -2.38 2.27
N ASN A 64 -12.94 -1.59 2.33
CA ASN A 64 -14.16 -1.93 3.06
C ASN A 64 -15.19 -2.55 2.11
N LYS A 65 -15.30 -3.89 2.13
CA LYS A 65 -16.21 -4.65 1.25
C LYS A 65 -17.67 -4.24 1.38
N GLN A 66 -18.11 -3.89 2.59
CA GLN A 66 -19.48 -3.43 2.81
C GLN A 66 -19.73 -2.10 2.11
N GLN A 67 -18.79 -1.15 2.21
CA GLN A 67 -18.90 0.15 1.54
C GLN A 67 -18.94 0.01 0.02
N ILE A 68 -18.13 -0.89 -0.55
CA ILE A 68 -18.16 -1.16 -1.99
C ILE A 68 -19.52 -1.74 -2.41
N ALA A 69 -20.07 -2.66 -1.64
CA ALA A 69 -21.36 -3.27 -1.95
C ALA A 69 -22.52 -2.28 -1.87
N GLU A 70 -22.48 -1.38 -0.88
CA GLU A 70 -23.52 -0.35 -0.67
C GLU A 70 -23.36 0.85 -1.64
N HIS A 71 -22.13 1.19 -2.04
CA HIS A 71 -21.79 2.39 -2.81
C HIS A 71 -20.80 2.12 -3.95
N PRO A 72 -21.12 1.24 -4.92
CA PRO A 72 -20.22 0.90 -6.01
C PRO A 72 -19.86 2.11 -6.90
N GLU A 73 -20.73 3.12 -6.96
CA GLU A 73 -20.47 4.36 -7.67
C GLU A 73 -19.31 5.17 -7.08
N VAL A 74 -19.11 5.08 -5.76
CA VAL A 74 -17.98 5.76 -5.07
C VAL A 74 -16.68 5.04 -5.39
N THR A 75 -16.68 3.72 -5.46
CA THR A 75 -15.53 2.93 -5.91
C THR A 75 -15.11 3.31 -7.32
N ALA A 76 -16.06 3.40 -8.26
CA ALA A 76 -15.81 3.82 -9.63
C ALA A 76 -15.29 5.26 -9.70
N PHE A 77 -15.82 6.16 -8.87
CA PHE A 77 -15.32 7.52 -8.75
C PHE A 77 -13.85 7.54 -8.30
N PHE A 78 -13.52 6.85 -7.23
CA PHE A 78 -12.14 6.80 -6.73
C PHE A 78 -11.16 6.19 -7.74
N GLU A 79 -11.53 5.12 -8.42
CA GLU A 79 -10.68 4.51 -9.46
C GLU A 79 -10.36 5.53 -10.57
N ARG A 80 -11.35 6.24 -11.08
CA ARG A 80 -11.16 7.23 -12.14
C ARG A 80 -10.42 8.48 -11.67
N MET A 81 -10.77 9.00 -10.49
CA MET A 81 -10.14 10.19 -9.93
C MET A 81 -8.69 9.96 -9.49
N THR A 82 -8.32 8.71 -9.23
CA THR A 82 -6.93 8.34 -8.91
C THR A 82 -5.98 8.66 -10.08
N PHE A 83 -6.43 8.57 -11.32
CA PHE A 83 -5.57 8.82 -12.48
C PHE A 83 -5.09 10.26 -12.58
N LEU A 84 -5.90 11.25 -12.23
CA LEU A 84 -5.53 12.67 -12.32
C LEU A 84 -4.30 13.04 -11.46
N PRO A 85 -4.27 12.74 -10.14
CA PRO A 85 -3.08 13.01 -9.35
C PRO A 85 -1.90 12.12 -9.73
N LEU A 86 -2.12 10.86 -10.15
CA LEU A 86 -1.04 9.97 -10.56
C LEU A 86 -0.32 10.47 -11.81
N GLU A 87 -1.02 11.00 -12.80
CA GLU A 87 -0.42 11.59 -13.99
C GLU A 87 0.56 12.72 -13.62
N HIS A 88 0.18 13.61 -12.72
CA HIS A 88 1.03 14.70 -12.26
C HIS A 88 2.23 14.22 -11.43
N ILE A 89 2.00 13.28 -10.51
CA ILE A 89 3.04 12.77 -9.62
C ILE A 89 4.10 12.01 -10.42
N THR A 90 3.69 11.17 -11.38
CA THR A 90 4.63 10.38 -12.18
C THR A 90 5.52 11.25 -13.07
N ALA A 91 5.02 12.39 -13.53
CA ALA A 91 5.83 13.35 -14.28
C ALA A 91 6.97 13.98 -13.44
N MET A 92 6.87 13.93 -12.10
CA MET A 92 7.89 14.46 -11.18
C MET A 92 8.89 13.40 -10.72
N VAL A 93 8.74 12.13 -11.08
CA VAL A 93 9.65 11.05 -10.64
C VAL A 93 11.06 11.26 -11.22
N PRO A 94 12.09 11.47 -10.39
CA PRO A 94 13.44 11.69 -10.89
C PRO A 94 14.01 10.42 -11.51
N PRO A 95 14.80 10.51 -12.58
CA PRO A 95 15.50 9.36 -13.13
C PRO A 95 16.40 8.70 -12.08
N GLY A 96 16.29 7.36 -11.92
CA GLY A 96 17.13 6.59 -11.00
C GLY A 96 16.84 6.79 -9.49
N GLY A 97 15.86 7.62 -9.13
CA GLY A 97 15.47 7.83 -7.73
C GLY A 97 14.59 6.72 -7.16
N ALA A 98 14.40 6.71 -5.84
CA ALA A 98 13.34 5.93 -5.18
C ALA A 98 11.96 6.35 -5.67
N GLY A 99 10.96 5.47 -5.52
CA GLY A 99 9.57 5.77 -5.86
C GLY A 99 8.99 6.90 -5.02
N ILE A 100 7.98 7.57 -5.54
CA ILE A 100 7.21 8.58 -4.83
C ILE A 100 5.94 7.92 -4.28
N GLY A 101 5.85 7.77 -2.97
CA GLY A 101 4.73 7.12 -2.28
C GLY A 101 4.89 5.61 -2.11
N MET A 102 5.49 4.94 -3.08
CA MET A 102 5.75 3.50 -3.05
C MET A 102 7.18 3.19 -3.47
N HIS A 103 7.78 2.18 -2.83
CA HIS A 103 9.10 1.67 -3.14
C HIS A 103 9.03 0.16 -3.36
N VAL A 104 9.56 -0.31 -4.48
CA VAL A 104 9.65 -1.74 -4.77
C VAL A 104 10.80 -2.33 -3.97
N ILE A 105 10.49 -3.31 -3.14
CA ILE A 105 11.45 -4.07 -2.37
C ILE A 105 11.62 -5.45 -3.03
N PRO A 106 12.85 -5.89 -3.33
CA PRO A 106 13.04 -7.18 -3.99
C PRO A 106 12.74 -8.34 -3.03
N VAL A 107 12.54 -9.52 -3.62
CA VAL A 107 12.52 -10.76 -2.85
C VAL A 107 13.87 -10.91 -2.14
N GLU A 108 13.86 -10.97 -0.83
CA GLU A 108 15.08 -10.83 0.00
C GLU A 108 16.16 -11.85 -0.35
N LYS A 109 15.76 -13.12 -0.61
CA LYS A 109 16.67 -14.19 -1.03
C LYS A 109 17.33 -13.98 -2.40
N ALA A 110 16.84 -13.02 -3.19
CA ALA A 110 17.37 -12.68 -4.51
C ALA A 110 18.28 -11.45 -4.50
N ILE A 111 18.51 -10.85 -3.33
CA ILE A 111 19.38 -9.67 -3.20
C ILE A 111 20.84 -10.13 -3.24
N GLU A 112 21.53 -9.76 -4.32
CA GLU A 112 22.98 -9.88 -4.44
C GLU A 112 23.58 -8.47 -4.54
N THR A 113 24.49 -8.14 -3.65
CA THR A 113 25.16 -6.83 -3.63
C THR A 113 26.66 -6.99 -3.56
N GLU A 114 27.38 -6.18 -4.31
CA GLU A 114 28.84 -6.02 -4.18
C GLU A 114 29.20 -5.26 -2.90
N ASN A 115 28.23 -4.48 -2.38
CA ASN A 115 28.33 -3.71 -1.15
C ASN A 115 27.26 -4.15 -0.18
N GLN A 116 27.39 -3.78 1.10
CA GLN A 116 26.36 -4.02 2.09
C GLN A 116 25.07 -3.30 1.69
N SER A 117 23.96 -4.05 1.56
CA SER A 117 22.65 -3.45 1.31
C SER A 117 22.14 -2.75 2.58
N LEU A 118 21.31 -1.73 2.39
CA LEU A 118 20.66 -1.06 3.50
C LEU A 118 19.58 -1.97 4.11
N ASP A 119 19.48 -2.01 5.42
CA ASP A 119 18.47 -2.81 6.14
C ASP A 119 17.04 -2.51 5.65
N ILE A 120 16.76 -1.26 5.29
CA ILE A 120 15.45 -0.82 4.78
C ILE A 120 15.04 -1.48 3.46
N GLU A 121 15.95 -2.11 2.74
CA GLU A 121 15.69 -2.87 1.51
C GLU A 121 15.33 -4.35 1.79
N HIS A 122 15.26 -4.75 3.06
CA HIS A 122 14.87 -6.09 3.46
C HIS A 122 13.49 -6.10 4.13
N ILE A 123 12.59 -6.94 3.65
CA ILE A 123 11.26 -7.11 4.27
C ILE A 123 11.40 -7.58 5.72
N SER A 124 12.36 -8.46 6.00
CA SER A 124 12.64 -8.96 7.35
C SER A 124 12.96 -7.85 8.35
N HIS A 125 13.66 -6.78 7.92
CA HIS A 125 13.90 -5.60 8.76
C HIS A 125 12.58 -4.95 9.22
N TRP A 126 11.67 -4.75 8.30
CA TRP A 126 10.37 -4.13 8.59
C TRP A 126 9.49 -5.01 9.45
N LEU A 127 9.45 -6.32 9.18
CA LEU A 127 8.70 -7.26 9.99
C LEU A 127 9.22 -7.31 11.44
N LYS A 128 10.53 -7.31 11.63
CA LYS A 128 11.13 -7.24 12.95
C LYS A 128 10.81 -5.93 13.68
N LYS A 129 10.83 -4.81 12.96
CA LYS A 129 10.53 -3.49 13.52
C LYS A 129 9.09 -3.37 14.04
N TYR A 130 8.15 -4.02 13.38
CA TYR A 130 6.73 -4.01 13.74
C TYR A 130 6.25 -5.34 14.32
N GLU A 131 7.16 -6.10 14.94
CA GLU A 131 6.88 -7.44 15.47
C GLU A 131 5.61 -7.47 16.33
N GLY A 132 4.73 -8.44 16.03
CA GLY A 132 3.47 -8.65 16.73
C GLY A 132 2.33 -7.68 16.35
N LYS A 133 2.56 -6.76 15.38
CA LYS A 133 1.54 -5.81 14.91
C LYS A 133 1.38 -5.87 13.40
N TYR A 134 0.68 -6.90 12.94
CA TYR A 134 0.36 -7.10 11.54
C TYR A 134 -1.14 -7.32 11.33
N ALA A 135 -1.68 -6.78 10.26
CA ALA A 135 -3.02 -7.08 9.80
C ALA A 135 -3.02 -7.27 8.29
N ALA A 136 -3.78 -8.26 7.81
CA ALA A 136 -4.03 -8.44 6.39
C ALA A 136 -5.39 -7.84 6.02
N GLY A 137 -5.48 -7.33 4.82
CA GLY A 137 -6.72 -6.81 4.26
C GLY A 137 -6.76 -6.91 2.73
N PRO A 138 -7.93 -6.67 2.14
CA PRO A 138 -8.10 -6.73 0.70
C PRO A 138 -7.27 -5.68 -0.01
N CYS A 139 -6.77 -6.03 -1.18
CA CYS A 139 -6.06 -5.09 -2.03
C CYS A 139 -7.04 -4.08 -2.64
N SER A 140 -6.95 -2.82 -2.27
CA SER A 140 -7.78 -1.72 -2.79
C SER A 140 -7.81 -1.65 -4.32
N CYS A 141 -6.65 -1.78 -4.97
CA CYS A 141 -6.56 -1.76 -6.43
C CYS A 141 -7.31 -2.94 -7.08
N ARG A 142 -7.24 -4.16 -6.50
CA ARG A 142 -8.01 -5.31 -6.98
C ARG A 142 -9.50 -5.12 -6.76
N MET A 143 -9.89 -4.62 -5.58
CA MET A 143 -11.27 -4.35 -5.24
C MET A 143 -11.93 -3.35 -6.18
N SER A 144 -11.28 -2.20 -6.42
CA SER A 144 -11.83 -1.16 -7.29
C SER A 144 -11.93 -1.61 -8.76
N ARG A 145 -10.92 -2.31 -9.25
CA ARG A 145 -10.92 -2.84 -10.62
C ARG A 145 -11.98 -3.93 -10.81
N ALA A 146 -12.11 -4.85 -9.85
CA ALA A 146 -13.13 -5.90 -9.88
C ALA A 146 -14.54 -5.30 -9.86
N ALA A 147 -14.80 -4.28 -9.03
CA ALA A 147 -16.10 -3.59 -8.96
C ALA A 147 -16.49 -2.90 -10.29
N MET A 148 -15.50 -2.57 -11.13
CA MET A 148 -15.73 -1.99 -12.45
C MET A 148 -15.77 -3.05 -13.58
N GLY A 149 -15.64 -4.33 -13.27
CA GLY A 149 -15.53 -5.40 -14.27
C GLY A 149 -14.21 -5.41 -15.05
N GLU A 150 -13.20 -4.72 -14.56
CA GLU A 150 -11.89 -4.54 -15.21
C GLU A 150 -10.75 -5.24 -14.44
N GLY A 151 -11.10 -6.13 -13.52
CA GLY A 151 -10.14 -6.93 -12.74
C GLY A 151 -9.42 -7.99 -13.58
N CYS A 152 -8.35 -8.57 -13.03
CA CYS A 152 -7.61 -9.66 -13.64
C CYS A 152 -8.03 -11.05 -13.11
N GLY A 153 -9.12 -11.13 -12.35
CA GLY A 153 -9.63 -12.37 -11.76
C GLY A 153 -8.92 -12.80 -10.48
N ASP A 154 -7.93 -12.05 -10.00
CA ASP A 154 -7.29 -12.33 -8.72
C ASP A 154 -8.28 -12.14 -7.57
N ASP A 155 -8.23 -13.05 -6.60
CA ASP A 155 -8.86 -12.83 -5.31
C ASP A 155 -8.25 -11.57 -4.66
N PRO A 156 -9.07 -10.58 -4.24
CA PRO A 156 -8.55 -9.35 -3.64
C PRO A 156 -8.05 -9.53 -2.20
N ASP A 157 -8.38 -10.64 -1.53
CA ASP A 157 -8.17 -10.81 -0.09
C ASP A 157 -6.70 -11.03 0.29
N ASP A 158 -6.33 -10.43 1.41
CA ASP A 158 -5.06 -10.62 2.12
C ASP A 158 -3.77 -10.26 1.37
N TRP A 159 -3.85 -9.41 0.35
CA TRP A 159 -2.66 -8.94 -0.35
C TRP A 159 -2.05 -7.67 0.21
N CYS A 160 -2.76 -6.97 1.07
CA CYS A 160 -2.29 -5.76 1.73
C CYS A 160 -2.00 -6.06 3.20
N ILE A 161 -0.77 -5.82 3.64
CA ILE A 161 -0.34 -6.06 5.02
C ILE A 161 -0.09 -4.71 5.68
N GLY A 162 -0.97 -4.30 6.58
CA GLY A 162 -0.77 -3.15 7.46
C GLY A 162 0.16 -3.51 8.61
N VAL A 163 1.02 -2.59 9.00
CA VAL A 163 1.98 -2.79 10.10
C VAL A 163 1.88 -1.68 11.15
N GLY A 164 2.20 -2.00 12.40
CA GLY A 164 2.16 -1.03 13.49
C GLY A 164 0.76 -0.48 13.75
N ASP A 165 0.65 0.84 13.93
CA ASP A 165 -0.64 1.51 14.18
C ASP A 165 -1.63 1.37 13.01
N MET A 166 -1.14 1.15 11.78
CA MET A 166 -2.00 0.88 10.63
C MET A 166 -2.69 -0.49 10.74
N ALA A 167 -2.05 -1.49 11.34
CA ALA A 167 -2.70 -2.77 11.59
C ALA A 167 -3.94 -2.60 12.49
N ASP A 168 -3.79 -1.85 13.58
CA ASP A 168 -4.90 -1.54 14.49
C ASP A 168 -6.01 -0.77 13.76
N TYR A 169 -5.65 0.24 12.97
CA TYR A 169 -6.60 1.01 12.17
C TYR A 169 -7.42 0.15 11.21
N LEU A 170 -6.74 -0.73 10.46
CA LEU A 170 -7.42 -1.61 9.48
C LEU A 170 -8.43 -2.55 10.17
N VAL A 171 -8.05 -3.14 11.28
CA VAL A 171 -8.92 -4.06 12.01
C VAL A 171 -10.08 -3.34 12.68
N GLU A 172 -9.83 -2.26 13.42
CA GLU A 172 -10.85 -1.49 14.11
C GLU A 172 -11.89 -0.86 13.15
N THR A 173 -11.50 -0.62 11.88
CA THR A 173 -12.37 -0.01 10.87
C THR A 173 -12.90 -0.99 9.82
N HIS A 174 -12.85 -2.29 10.11
CA HIS A 174 -13.40 -3.38 9.27
C HIS A 174 -12.78 -3.48 7.86
N LYS A 175 -11.49 -3.19 7.75
CA LYS A 175 -10.72 -3.25 6.51
C LYS A 175 -9.73 -4.41 6.47
N GLY A 176 -9.65 -5.19 7.53
CA GLY A 176 -8.73 -6.32 7.65
C GLY A 176 -8.90 -7.07 8.96
N HIS A 177 -7.99 -8.00 9.20
CA HIS A 177 -7.92 -8.81 10.40
C HIS A 177 -6.46 -8.98 10.83
N TYR A 178 -6.24 -9.19 12.13
CA TYR A 178 -4.89 -9.44 12.64
C TYR A 178 -4.36 -10.76 12.10
N ILE A 179 -3.07 -10.78 11.80
CA ILE A 179 -2.33 -11.96 11.34
C ILE A 179 -1.03 -12.13 12.13
N THR A 180 -0.56 -13.36 12.17
CA THR A 180 0.72 -13.73 12.77
C THR A 180 1.88 -13.52 11.81
N TYR A 181 3.12 -13.57 12.31
CA TYR A 181 4.32 -13.55 11.48
C TYR A 181 4.33 -14.67 10.44
N ASP A 182 3.92 -15.89 10.82
CA ASP A 182 3.89 -17.03 9.91
C ASP A 182 2.88 -16.82 8.78
N GLU A 183 1.73 -16.22 9.06
CA GLU A 183 0.74 -15.87 8.03
C GLU A 183 1.26 -14.76 7.11
N VAL A 184 2.00 -13.76 7.63
CA VAL A 184 2.71 -12.78 6.80
C VAL A 184 3.64 -13.50 5.82
N MET A 185 4.46 -14.43 6.30
CA MET A 185 5.40 -15.17 5.45
C MET A 185 4.69 -16.01 4.39
N GLN A 186 3.53 -16.60 4.72
CA GLN A 186 2.71 -17.33 3.75
C GLN A 186 2.16 -16.40 2.66
N ILE A 187 1.69 -15.21 3.02
CA ILE A 187 1.19 -14.20 2.05
C ILE A 187 2.33 -13.76 1.13
N LEU A 188 3.51 -13.48 1.67
CA LEU A 188 4.68 -13.10 0.88
C LEU A 188 5.09 -14.21 -0.10
N GLN A 189 5.18 -15.47 0.37
CA GLN A 189 5.50 -16.60 -0.48
C GLN A 189 4.44 -16.82 -1.58
N LYS A 190 3.16 -16.72 -1.23
CA LYS A 190 2.06 -16.79 -2.21
C LYS A 190 2.19 -15.69 -3.26
N ALA A 191 2.61 -14.48 -2.86
CA ALA A 191 2.84 -13.38 -3.79
C ALA A 191 4.01 -13.66 -4.75
N GLU A 192 5.13 -14.17 -4.24
CA GLU A 192 6.28 -14.59 -5.04
C GLU A 192 5.89 -15.67 -6.08
N ASP A 193 5.14 -16.70 -5.65
CA ASP A 193 4.70 -17.80 -6.50
C ASP A 193 3.77 -17.32 -7.63
N ASN A 194 3.07 -16.19 -7.43
CA ASN A 194 2.21 -15.57 -8.44
C ASN A 194 2.91 -14.46 -9.26
N GLY A 195 4.19 -14.21 -9.03
CA GLY A 195 4.95 -13.16 -9.71
C GLY A 195 4.52 -11.74 -9.30
N PHE A 196 3.95 -11.56 -8.12
CA PHE A 196 3.56 -10.26 -7.62
C PHE A 196 4.75 -9.48 -7.07
N VAL A 197 4.66 -8.18 -7.12
CA VAL A 197 5.72 -7.26 -6.72
C VAL A 197 5.50 -6.77 -5.30
N HIS A 198 6.49 -7.00 -4.42
CA HIS A 198 6.47 -6.43 -3.09
C HIS A 198 6.77 -4.94 -3.15
N GLN A 199 5.93 -4.15 -2.47
CA GLN A 199 6.12 -2.72 -2.34
C GLN A 199 5.91 -2.30 -0.89
N ILE A 200 6.73 -1.38 -0.42
CA ILE A 200 6.55 -0.70 0.86
C ILE A 200 6.11 0.74 0.62
N THR A 201 5.36 1.29 1.55
CA THR A 201 5.02 2.72 1.54
C THR A 201 6.22 3.54 2.02
N ASN A 202 6.53 4.64 1.36
CA ASN A 202 7.67 5.50 1.71
C ASN A 202 7.30 6.98 1.86
N ILE A 203 6.03 7.28 2.06
CA ILE A 203 5.54 8.66 2.21
C ILE A 203 5.85 9.27 3.58
N ASP A 204 6.11 8.45 4.57
CA ASP A 204 6.42 8.87 5.95
C ASP A 204 7.93 8.90 6.25
N GLY A 205 8.75 8.89 5.21
CA GLY A 205 10.20 8.94 5.30
C GLY A 205 10.87 7.56 5.35
N GLU A 206 12.21 7.56 5.45
CA GLU A 206 13.04 6.37 5.34
C GLU A 206 12.92 5.39 6.53
N ASN A 207 12.43 5.88 7.67
CA ASN A 207 12.41 5.13 8.91
C ASN A 207 11.04 4.58 9.28
N LYS A 208 10.04 4.71 8.41
CA LYS A 208 8.67 4.31 8.70
C LYS A 208 7.99 3.81 7.45
N ILE A 209 7.28 2.71 7.60
CA ILE A 209 6.27 2.25 6.64
C ILE A 209 4.95 2.05 7.38
N PHE A 210 3.84 2.05 6.68
CA PHE A 210 2.55 1.66 7.24
C PHE A 210 1.96 0.41 6.59
N ALA A 211 2.47 0.03 5.41
CA ALA A 211 2.01 -1.17 4.72
C ALA A 211 3.09 -1.82 3.85
N ILE A 212 2.93 -3.12 3.66
CA ILE A 212 3.61 -3.95 2.67
C ILE A 212 2.54 -4.44 1.70
N CYS A 213 2.67 -4.08 0.43
CA CYS A 213 1.75 -4.47 -0.63
C CYS A 213 2.33 -5.61 -1.47
N ASN A 214 1.46 -6.49 -1.96
CA ASN A 214 1.79 -7.60 -2.86
C ASN A 214 1.05 -7.38 -4.19
N CYS A 215 1.68 -6.69 -5.11
CA CYS A 215 1.03 -6.02 -6.22
C CYS A 215 1.08 -6.79 -7.53
N ASN A 216 -0.08 -7.01 -8.14
CA ASN A 216 -0.17 -7.43 -9.53
C ASN A 216 -0.01 -6.20 -10.44
N VAL A 217 0.95 -6.23 -11.37
CA VAL A 217 1.25 -5.11 -12.27
C VAL A 217 0.09 -4.74 -13.20
N ASN A 218 -0.81 -5.68 -13.49
CA ASN A 218 -1.95 -5.46 -14.37
C ASN A 218 -3.10 -4.72 -13.68
N VAL A 219 -3.06 -4.59 -12.36
CA VAL A 219 -4.13 -4.01 -11.54
C VAL A 219 -3.65 -2.83 -10.71
N CYS A 220 -2.44 -2.92 -10.16
CA CYS A 220 -1.90 -1.94 -9.23
C CYS A 220 -1.81 -0.54 -9.84
N ASN A 221 -2.43 0.44 -9.19
CA ASN A 221 -2.42 1.82 -9.67
C ASN A 221 -1.00 2.41 -9.70
N ALA A 222 -0.13 2.04 -8.75
CA ALA A 222 1.24 2.52 -8.72
C ALA A 222 2.11 1.90 -9.84
N LEU A 223 1.98 0.59 -10.10
CA LEU A 223 2.81 -0.11 -11.08
C LEU A 223 2.37 0.14 -12.54
N ARG A 224 1.07 0.40 -12.76
CA ARG A 224 0.54 0.69 -14.12
C ARG A 224 0.88 2.08 -14.65
N THR A 225 1.31 3.01 -13.80
CA THR A 225 1.43 4.43 -14.16
C THR A 225 2.30 4.68 -15.37
N SER A 226 3.40 3.96 -15.52
CA SER A 226 4.28 4.10 -16.69
C SER A 226 3.60 3.70 -18.00
N GLN A 227 2.73 2.70 -17.98
CA GLN A 227 1.96 2.27 -19.15
C GLN A 227 0.80 3.22 -19.44
N LEU A 228 0.11 3.70 -18.40
CA LEU A 228 -1.05 4.58 -18.53
C LEU A 228 -0.69 5.98 -19.03
N PHE A 229 0.44 6.51 -18.58
CA PHE A 229 0.80 7.93 -18.81
C PHE A 229 2.07 8.11 -19.63
N ASN A 230 2.69 7.02 -20.11
CA ASN A 230 3.98 7.05 -20.81
C ASN A 230 5.06 7.85 -20.03
N THR A 231 5.10 7.67 -18.72
CA THR A 231 5.98 8.34 -17.77
C THR A 231 6.86 7.33 -17.05
N PRO A 232 7.93 7.75 -16.35
CA PRO A 232 8.63 6.87 -15.43
C PRO A 232 7.67 6.31 -14.38
N ASN A 233 7.87 5.04 -13.98
CA ASN A 233 7.04 4.42 -12.94
C ASN A 233 7.24 5.14 -11.60
N MET A 234 6.16 5.43 -10.87
CA MET A 234 6.25 6.02 -9.53
C MET A 234 6.79 5.06 -8.48
N SER A 235 6.59 3.75 -8.69
CA SER A 235 7.17 2.69 -7.86
C SER A 235 8.52 2.28 -8.44
N ARG A 236 9.58 2.49 -7.70
CA ARG A 236 10.95 2.22 -8.16
C ARG A 236 11.66 1.31 -7.17
N SER A 237 12.68 0.61 -7.67
CA SER A 237 13.60 -0.19 -6.87
C SER A 237 15.00 0.40 -6.94
N ALA A 238 15.78 0.24 -5.88
CA ALA A 238 17.21 0.49 -5.88
C ALA A 238 18.00 -0.60 -6.63
N TYR A 239 17.35 -1.70 -6.99
CA TYR A 239 17.95 -2.88 -7.61
C TYR A 239 17.56 -3.02 -9.07
N VAL A 240 18.43 -3.66 -9.82
CA VAL A 240 18.21 -4.05 -11.22
C VAL A 240 18.37 -5.55 -11.33
N ALA A 241 17.39 -6.22 -11.95
CA ALA A 241 17.49 -7.63 -12.24
C ALA A 241 18.63 -7.89 -13.25
N LYS A 242 19.52 -8.82 -12.94
CA LYS A 242 20.64 -9.22 -13.78
C LYS A 242 20.53 -10.69 -14.14
N VAL A 243 20.76 -10.99 -15.40
CA VAL A 243 20.84 -12.36 -15.89
C VAL A 243 22.31 -12.80 -15.95
N GLU A 244 22.63 -13.89 -15.29
CA GLU A 244 23.93 -14.55 -15.45
C GLU A 244 23.98 -15.28 -16.79
N LYS A 245 24.62 -14.66 -17.75
CA LYS A 245 24.66 -15.15 -19.15
C LYS A 245 25.24 -16.55 -19.27
N GLU A 246 26.18 -16.90 -18.42
CA GLU A 246 26.86 -18.20 -18.40
C GLU A 246 25.93 -19.35 -17.94
N ASN A 247 24.98 -19.04 -17.11
CA ASN A 247 23.96 -19.98 -16.61
C ASN A 247 22.65 -19.91 -17.41
N CYS A 248 22.53 -18.98 -18.35
CA CYS A 248 21.33 -18.79 -19.13
C CYS A 248 21.27 -19.79 -20.30
N VAL A 249 20.26 -20.65 -20.25
CA VAL A 249 19.98 -21.64 -21.32
C VAL A 249 18.96 -21.13 -22.34
N ALA A 250 18.63 -19.87 -22.35
CA ALA A 250 17.67 -19.21 -23.22
C ALA A 250 16.28 -19.89 -23.29
N CYS A 251 15.81 -20.48 -22.20
CA CYS A 251 14.53 -21.20 -22.14
C CYS A 251 13.28 -20.29 -22.20
N GLY A 252 13.43 -18.96 -22.16
CA GLY A 252 12.32 -18.00 -22.22
C GLY A 252 11.49 -17.85 -20.93
N ARG A 253 11.75 -18.66 -19.92
CA ARG A 253 10.94 -18.72 -18.69
C ARG A 253 10.82 -17.37 -17.97
N CYS A 254 11.90 -16.59 -17.91
CA CYS A 254 11.90 -15.26 -17.32
C CYS A 254 11.04 -14.26 -18.12
N VAL A 255 10.91 -14.45 -19.43
CA VAL A 255 10.03 -13.64 -20.30
C VAL A 255 8.56 -13.95 -20.00
N GLU A 256 8.23 -15.25 -19.87
CA GLU A 256 6.87 -15.71 -19.55
C GLU A 256 6.43 -15.29 -18.14
N TYR A 257 7.34 -15.36 -17.17
CA TYR A 257 7.05 -15.02 -15.78
C TYR A 257 7.10 -13.52 -15.48
N CYS A 258 7.67 -12.69 -16.34
CA CYS A 258 7.76 -11.25 -16.08
C CYS A 258 6.41 -10.56 -16.30
N PRO A 259 5.67 -10.21 -15.24
CA PRO A 259 4.35 -9.62 -15.38
C PRO A 259 4.40 -8.21 -15.99
N ALA A 260 5.56 -7.55 -15.94
CA ALA A 260 5.77 -6.23 -16.52
C ALA A 260 6.20 -6.27 -18.00
N GLY A 261 6.44 -7.45 -18.57
CA GLY A 261 6.98 -7.58 -19.94
C GLY A 261 8.34 -6.91 -20.14
N ALA A 262 9.12 -6.74 -19.05
CA ALA A 262 10.39 -6.01 -19.06
C ALA A 262 11.57 -6.86 -19.57
N VAL A 263 11.44 -8.17 -19.53
CA VAL A 263 12.46 -9.12 -20.06
C VAL A 263 12.13 -9.41 -21.51
N LYS A 264 13.15 -9.30 -22.38
CA LYS A 264 13.03 -9.54 -23.83
C LYS A 264 13.97 -10.65 -24.26
#